data_1cb7002d0e8d54d2d0c1581bee82d5f9
#
_entry.id   1cb7002d0e8d54d2d0c1581bee82d5f9
#
_cell.length_a   1.000
_cell.length_b   1.000
_cell.length_c   1.000
_cell.angle_alpha   90.00
_cell.angle_beta   90.00
_cell.angle_gamma   90.00
#
_symmetry.space_group_name_H-M   'P 1'
#
loop_
_entity.id
_entity.type
_entity.pdbx_description
1 polymer ?
#
loop_
_entity_poly.entity_id
_entity_poly.type
_entity_poly.pdbx_seq_one_letter_code
_entity_poly.pdbx_strand_id
1 'polypeptide(L)'
;MRTEKDDRKVEKSYLIENWLTLNKTPFSQWKTETQHKNLLLMCLEIFEEMETELRKEKIPVKMDFREIAEDKEILCTCQVQAAVCALFYVLVCEIHPVQVLFSGKDQTLSFTATGGTGETERKADSERLGTSRWLALQYLQSVGYDVKISRSGKKELISVTFQTAGKAVRNRYD
;
A
#
# COMPACT_ATOMS: atom_id res chain seq x y z
N MET A 1 -3.89 -2.83 -33.20
CA MET A 1 -3.78 -1.56 -32.47
C MET A 1 -4.47 -1.67 -31.13
N ARG A 2 -3.74 -1.40 -30.05
CA ARG A 2 -4.34 -1.44 -28.70
C ARG A 2 -5.30 -0.28 -28.52
N THR A 3 -6.44 -0.57 -27.93
CA THR A 3 -7.37 0.49 -27.55
C THR A 3 -6.94 1.09 -26.20
N GLU A 4 -7.34 2.32 -25.96
CA GLU A 4 -7.09 2.98 -24.68
C GLU A 4 -7.62 2.17 -23.49
N LYS A 5 -8.71 1.44 -23.70
CA LYS A 5 -9.31 0.56 -22.71
C LYS A 5 -8.40 -0.61 -22.34
N ASP A 6 -7.73 -1.19 -23.35
CA ASP A 6 -6.81 -2.31 -23.13
C ASP A 6 -5.58 -1.88 -22.36
N ASP A 7 -5.04 -0.70 -22.67
CA ASP A 7 -3.90 -0.15 -21.95
C ASP A 7 -4.25 0.12 -20.49
N ARG A 8 -5.43 0.63 -20.21
CA ARG A 8 -5.89 0.85 -18.83
C ARG A 8 -6.04 -0.47 -18.07
N LYS A 9 -6.52 -1.50 -18.70
CA LYS A 9 -6.68 -2.82 -18.09
C LYS A 9 -5.32 -3.41 -17.73
N VAL A 10 -4.33 -3.27 -18.60
CA VAL A 10 -2.97 -3.73 -18.35
C VAL A 10 -2.37 -2.97 -17.17
N GLU A 11 -2.55 -1.66 -17.12
CA GLU A 11 -2.03 -0.83 -16.02
C GLU A 11 -2.68 -1.14 -14.68
N LYS A 12 -4.00 -1.40 -14.65
CA LYS A 12 -4.70 -1.75 -13.41
C LYS A 12 -4.16 -3.01 -12.76
N SER A 13 -3.81 -4.00 -13.54
CA SER A 13 -3.28 -5.25 -13.02
C SER A 13 -1.80 -5.16 -12.66
N TYR A 14 -1.12 -4.09 -13.06
CA TYR A 14 0.32 -3.96 -12.91
C TYR A 14 0.78 -4.03 -11.45
N LEU A 15 0.13 -3.32 -10.56
CA LEU A 15 0.52 -3.30 -9.15
C LEU A 15 0.45 -4.69 -8.53
N ILE A 16 -0.66 -5.38 -8.74
CA ILE A 16 -0.84 -6.73 -8.19
C ILE A 16 0.08 -7.72 -8.88
N GLU A 17 0.20 -7.65 -10.21
CA GLU A 17 1.08 -8.54 -10.96
C GLU A 17 2.53 -8.37 -10.55
N ASN A 18 2.97 -7.14 -10.39
CA ASN A 18 4.32 -6.83 -9.96
C ASN A 18 4.59 -7.42 -8.58
N TRP A 19 3.64 -7.24 -7.66
CA TRP A 19 3.74 -7.81 -6.33
C TRP A 19 3.77 -9.34 -6.34
N LEU A 20 2.88 -9.95 -7.10
CA LEU A 20 2.83 -11.41 -7.24
C LEU A 20 4.10 -11.97 -7.87
N THR A 21 4.69 -11.23 -8.82
CA THR A 21 5.94 -11.63 -9.45
C THR A 21 7.07 -11.65 -8.41
N LEU A 22 7.13 -10.65 -7.55
CA LEU A 22 8.10 -10.61 -6.46
C LEU A 22 7.91 -11.80 -5.51
N ASN A 23 6.68 -12.20 -5.28
CA ASN A 23 6.36 -13.28 -4.35
C ASN A 23 6.56 -14.68 -4.89
N LYS A 24 6.95 -14.84 -6.15
CA LYS A 24 7.37 -16.13 -6.67
C LYS A 24 8.73 -16.55 -6.10
N THR A 25 9.47 -15.59 -5.59
CA THR A 25 10.76 -15.83 -4.95
C THR A 25 10.57 -15.78 -3.44
N PRO A 26 11.12 -16.77 -2.67
CA PRO A 26 11.02 -16.73 -1.21
C PRO A 26 11.59 -15.44 -0.62
N PHE A 27 11.01 -14.96 0.46
CA PHE A 27 11.46 -13.73 1.13
C PHE A 27 12.95 -13.74 1.44
N SER A 28 13.51 -14.90 1.76
CA SER A 28 14.93 -15.05 2.08
C SER A 28 15.85 -14.75 0.90
N GLN A 29 15.33 -14.81 -0.32
CA GLN A 29 16.10 -14.54 -1.54
C GLN A 29 15.89 -13.11 -2.06
N TRP A 30 15.02 -12.33 -1.42
CA TRP A 30 14.82 -10.97 -1.82
C TRP A 30 16.01 -10.11 -1.42
N LYS A 31 16.32 -9.12 -2.25
CA LYS A 31 17.34 -8.15 -1.89
C LYS A 31 16.90 -7.40 -0.65
N THR A 32 17.69 -7.48 0.40
CA THR A 32 17.38 -6.87 1.68
C THR A 32 18.13 -5.56 1.90
N GLU A 33 18.65 -4.96 0.84
CA GLU A 33 19.33 -3.67 0.97
C GLU A 33 18.35 -2.64 1.49
N THR A 34 18.58 -2.22 2.73
CA THR A 34 17.79 -1.17 3.33
C THR A 34 18.31 0.18 2.86
N GLN A 35 17.39 1.06 2.56
CA GLN A 35 17.69 2.44 2.19
C GLN A 35 17.06 3.38 3.19
N HIS A 36 17.73 4.49 3.43
CA HIS A 36 17.12 5.58 4.18
C HIS A 36 16.28 6.38 3.19
N LYS A 37 15.03 6.59 3.53
CA LYS A 37 14.13 7.34 2.69
C LYS A 37 13.32 8.31 3.54
N ASN A 38 13.09 9.51 3.03
CA ASN A 38 12.25 10.46 3.73
C ASN A 38 10.81 9.95 3.79
N LEU A 39 10.23 9.96 4.98
CA LEU A 39 8.90 9.42 5.23
C LEU A 39 7.83 10.14 4.40
N LEU A 40 7.84 11.47 4.41
CA LEU A 40 6.85 12.24 3.66
C LEU A 40 6.95 11.97 2.17
N LEU A 41 8.17 11.88 1.63
CA LEU A 41 8.37 11.56 0.23
C LEU A 41 7.82 10.18 -0.12
N MET A 42 8.05 9.19 0.73
CA MET A 42 7.50 7.84 0.53
C MET A 42 5.97 7.88 0.48
N CYS A 43 5.34 8.60 1.42
CA CYS A 43 3.89 8.71 1.45
C CYS A 43 3.34 9.39 0.21
N LEU A 44 4.03 10.44 -0.27
CA LEU A 44 3.64 11.13 -1.50
C LEU A 44 3.76 10.23 -2.72
N GLU A 45 4.82 9.44 -2.80
CA GLU A 45 4.99 8.50 -3.91
C GLU A 45 3.93 7.42 -3.92
N ILE A 46 3.58 6.88 -2.75
CA ILE A 46 2.50 5.90 -2.62
C ILE A 46 1.18 6.53 -3.04
N PHE A 47 0.92 7.75 -2.60
CA PHE A 47 -0.29 8.47 -2.98
C PHE A 47 -0.38 8.68 -4.49
N GLU A 48 0.69 9.15 -5.12
CA GLU A 48 0.70 9.39 -6.57
C GLU A 48 0.42 8.12 -7.37
N GLU A 49 1.04 7.02 -6.95
CA GLU A 49 0.85 5.73 -7.61
C GLU A 49 -0.61 5.27 -7.49
N MET A 50 -1.18 5.37 -6.30
CA MET A 50 -2.57 4.99 -6.08
C MET A 50 -3.55 5.96 -6.73
N GLU A 51 -3.27 7.25 -6.72
CA GLU A 51 -4.12 8.26 -7.35
C GLU A 51 -4.32 7.97 -8.82
N THR A 52 -3.26 7.59 -9.51
CA THR A 52 -3.31 7.24 -10.93
C THR A 52 -4.32 6.12 -11.18
N GLU A 53 -4.27 5.07 -10.36
CA GLU A 53 -5.18 3.95 -10.49
C GLU A 53 -6.62 4.31 -10.12
N LEU A 54 -6.78 5.09 -9.05
CA LEU A 54 -8.11 5.50 -8.59
C LEU A 54 -8.81 6.43 -9.58
N ARG A 55 -8.07 7.30 -10.25
CA ARG A 55 -8.63 8.17 -11.29
C ARG A 55 -9.20 7.37 -12.46
N LYS A 56 -8.54 6.30 -12.84
CA LYS A 56 -9.02 5.42 -13.90
C LYS A 56 -10.37 4.79 -13.55
N GLU A 57 -10.58 4.53 -12.28
CA GLU A 57 -11.83 4.00 -11.75
C GLU A 57 -12.85 5.10 -11.43
N LYS A 58 -12.49 6.36 -11.63
CA LYS A 58 -13.32 7.52 -11.28
C LYS A 58 -13.67 7.58 -9.80
N ILE A 59 -12.76 7.15 -8.95
CA ILE A 59 -12.93 7.19 -7.50
C ILE A 59 -12.28 8.47 -6.97
N PRO A 60 -13.05 9.36 -6.31
CA PRO A 60 -12.48 10.57 -5.70
C PRO A 60 -11.47 10.20 -4.60
N VAL A 61 -10.34 10.88 -4.62
CA VAL A 61 -9.28 10.65 -3.65
C VAL A 61 -8.85 11.98 -3.03
N LYS A 62 -8.66 11.96 -1.71
CA LYS A 62 -8.18 13.11 -0.95
C LYS A 62 -6.93 12.72 -0.19
N MET A 63 -6.12 13.71 0.13
CA MET A 63 -4.87 13.49 0.85
C MET A 63 -4.70 14.56 1.93
N ASP A 64 -4.27 14.14 3.11
CA ASP A 64 -3.91 15.04 4.19
C ASP A 64 -2.68 14.50 4.92
N PHE A 65 -1.51 15.04 4.57
CA PHE A 65 -0.23 14.63 5.16
C PHE A 65 0.38 15.72 6.03
N ARG A 66 -0.42 16.67 6.51
CA ARG A 66 0.09 17.79 7.32
C ARG A 66 0.73 17.35 8.62
N GLU A 67 0.29 16.25 9.19
CA GLU A 67 0.81 15.74 10.47
C GLU A 67 1.98 14.77 10.32
N ILE A 68 2.43 14.51 9.09
CA ILE A 68 3.65 13.72 8.87
C ILE A 68 4.85 14.64 8.99
N ALA A 69 5.83 14.24 9.79
CA ALA A 69 7.04 15.02 9.98
C ALA A 69 7.87 15.06 8.69
N GLU A 70 8.27 16.27 8.29
CA GLU A 70 9.00 16.49 7.03
C GLU A 70 10.44 15.99 7.09
N ASP A 71 11.02 15.92 8.27
CA ASP A 71 12.43 15.59 8.47
C ASP A 71 12.67 14.16 8.92
N LYS A 72 11.64 13.33 8.98
CA LYS A 72 11.81 11.93 9.40
C LYS A 72 12.27 11.05 8.25
N GLU A 73 13.21 10.18 8.58
CA GLU A 73 13.67 9.15 7.66
C GLU A 73 13.26 7.78 8.17
N ILE A 74 12.96 6.90 7.24
CA ILE A 74 12.61 5.52 7.52
C ILE A 74 13.62 4.59 6.87
N LEU A 75 13.74 3.41 7.44
CA LEU A 75 14.49 2.32 6.81
C LEU A 75 13.49 1.51 5.98
N CYS A 76 13.77 1.39 4.71
CA CYS A 76 12.88 0.63 3.83
C CYS A 76 13.67 -0.14 2.79
N THR A 77 13.04 -1.17 2.26
CA THR A 77 13.52 -1.88 1.09
C THR A 77 12.69 -1.46 -0.11
N CYS A 78 13.15 -1.76 -1.32
CA CYS A 78 12.39 -1.43 -2.51
C CYS A 78 11.03 -2.15 -2.56
N GLN A 79 10.88 -3.27 -1.86
CA GLN A 79 9.64 -4.02 -1.83
C GLN A 79 8.60 -3.43 -0.88
N VAL A 80 8.99 -2.59 0.09
CA VAL A 80 8.06 -2.02 1.07
C VAL A 80 6.99 -1.18 0.37
N GLN A 81 7.40 -0.29 -0.50
CA GLN A 81 6.46 0.57 -1.22
C GLN A 81 5.49 -0.25 -2.07
N ALA A 82 6.01 -1.27 -2.77
CA ALA A 82 5.18 -2.16 -3.57
C ALA A 82 4.17 -2.92 -2.70
N ALA A 83 4.59 -3.39 -1.53
CA ALA A 83 3.72 -4.11 -0.61
C ALA A 83 2.59 -3.22 -0.09
N VAL A 84 2.91 -1.98 0.28
CA VAL A 84 1.90 -1.03 0.77
C VAL A 84 0.90 -0.71 -0.34
N CYS A 85 1.37 -0.45 -1.55
CA CYS A 85 0.50 -0.19 -2.68
C CYS A 85 -0.41 -1.38 -3.00
N ALA A 86 0.15 -2.59 -2.98
CA ALA A 86 -0.62 -3.80 -3.21
C ALA A 86 -1.72 -3.97 -2.16
N LEU A 87 -1.39 -3.72 -0.90
CA LEU A 87 -2.37 -3.84 0.19
C LEU A 87 -3.54 -2.88 0.01
N PHE A 88 -3.26 -1.62 -0.32
CA PHE A 88 -4.29 -0.62 -0.56
C PHE A 88 -5.11 -0.93 -1.81
N TYR A 89 -4.45 -1.33 -2.88
CA TYR A 89 -5.12 -1.64 -4.14
C TYR A 89 -6.05 -2.84 -4.02
N VAL A 90 -5.64 -3.86 -3.26
CA VAL A 90 -6.50 -5.03 -3.01
C VAL A 90 -7.78 -4.59 -2.33
N LEU A 91 -7.69 -3.70 -1.34
CA LEU A 91 -8.88 -3.20 -0.67
C LEU A 91 -9.82 -2.48 -1.64
N VAL A 92 -9.26 -1.66 -2.54
CA VAL A 92 -10.07 -0.98 -3.56
C VAL A 92 -10.80 -1.98 -4.44
N CYS A 93 -10.11 -3.03 -4.86
CA CYS A 93 -10.71 -4.06 -5.72
C CYS A 93 -11.80 -4.85 -5.00
N GLU A 94 -11.66 -5.05 -3.69
CA GLU A 94 -12.64 -5.83 -2.93
C GLU A 94 -13.92 -5.06 -2.63
N ILE A 95 -13.81 -3.78 -2.27
CA ILE A 95 -14.98 -3.05 -1.80
C ILE A 95 -15.52 -2.03 -2.80
N HIS A 96 -14.78 -1.72 -3.85
CA HIS A 96 -15.17 -0.72 -4.86
C HIS A 96 -15.64 0.58 -4.18
N PRO A 97 -14.76 1.29 -3.46
CA PRO A 97 -15.18 2.42 -2.64
C PRO A 97 -15.69 3.59 -3.50
N VAL A 98 -16.52 4.42 -2.90
CA VAL A 98 -16.99 5.65 -3.54
C VAL A 98 -16.09 6.84 -3.21
N GLN A 99 -15.20 6.70 -2.23
CA GLN A 99 -14.26 7.73 -1.84
C GLN A 99 -13.09 7.09 -1.10
N VAL A 100 -11.90 7.67 -1.29
CA VAL A 100 -10.69 7.24 -0.61
C VAL A 100 -10.01 8.46 0.01
N LEU A 101 -9.51 8.30 1.22
CA LEU A 101 -8.72 9.32 1.91
C LEU A 101 -7.38 8.74 2.33
N PHE A 102 -6.30 9.39 1.90
CA PHE A 102 -4.97 9.15 2.43
C PHE A 102 -4.70 10.17 3.52
N SER A 103 -4.26 9.72 4.67
CA SER A 103 -3.89 10.61 5.76
C SER A 103 -2.65 10.06 6.45
N GLY A 104 -2.02 10.89 7.26
CA GLY A 104 -0.86 10.45 8.00
C GLY A 104 -0.68 11.22 9.27
N LYS A 105 -0.08 10.56 10.26
CA LYS A 105 0.25 11.17 11.55
C LYS A 105 1.51 10.53 12.07
N ASP A 106 2.50 11.36 12.41
CA ASP A 106 3.80 10.90 12.86
C ASP A 106 4.44 9.98 11.82
N GLN A 107 4.56 8.69 12.10
CA GLN A 107 5.14 7.71 11.18
C GLN A 107 4.12 6.70 10.66
N THR A 108 2.84 7.05 10.73
CA THR A 108 1.76 6.16 10.30
C THR A 108 1.06 6.74 9.08
N LEU A 109 0.96 5.93 8.03
CA LEU A 109 0.18 6.24 6.84
C LEU A 109 -1.14 5.48 6.92
N SER A 110 -2.25 6.20 6.75
CA SER A 110 -3.58 5.61 6.81
C SER A 110 -4.30 5.74 5.48
N PHE A 111 -4.97 4.68 5.09
CA PHE A 111 -5.78 4.61 3.88
C PHE A 111 -7.21 4.27 4.30
N THR A 112 -8.14 5.19 4.06
CA THR A 112 -9.54 5.00 4.42
C THR A 112 -10.38 4.91 3.16
N ALA A 113 -11.06 3.79 2.99
CA ALA A 113 -11.96 3.58 1.86
C ALA A 113 -13.40 3.59 2.39
N THR A 114 -14.25 4.41 1.78
CA THR A 114 -15.61 4.65 2.25
C THR A 114 -16.62 4.22 1.20
N GLY A 115 -17.66 3.54 1.66
CA GLY A 115 -18.73 3.06 0.80
C GLY A 115 -18.35 1.78 0.09
N GLY A 116 -19.02 1.54 -1.02
CA GLY A 116 -18.76 0.34 -1.80
C GLY A 116 -19.78 -0.76 -1.55
N THR A 117 -19.80 -1.72 -2.45
CA THR A 117 -20.77 -2.82 -2.40
C THR A 117 -20.30 -3.99 -1.54
N GLY A 118 -18.99 -4.13 -1.35
CA GLY A 118 -18.42 -5.28 -0.67
C GLY A 118 -18.57 -6.58 -1.44
N GLU A 119 -19.04 -6.51 -2.66
CA GLU A 119 -19.20 -7.68 -3.51
C GLU A 119 -17.98 -7.95 -4.34
N THR A 120 -17.51 -9.18 -4.31
CA THR A 120 -16.44 -9.63 -5.21
C THR A 120 -17.10 -10.21 -6.46
N GLU A 121 -16.67 -9.72 -7.61
CA GLU A 121 -17.28 -10.11 -8.87
C GLU A 121 -16.95 -11.54 -9.30
N ARG A 122 -15.79 -12.06 -8.94
CA ARG A 122 -15.35 -13.40 -9.35
C ARG A 122 -14.55 -14.09 -8.26
N LYS A 123 -14.81 -15.39 -8.08
CA LYS A 123 -14.08 -16.20 -7.11
C LYS A 123 -12.58 -16.25 -7.37
N ALA A 124 -12.18 -16.40 -8.63
CA ALA A 124 -10.77 -16.48 -9.00
C ALA A 124 -10.03 -15.20 -8.63
N ASP A 125 -10.63 -14.05 -8.90
CA ASP A 125 -10.07 -12.77 -8.53
C ASP A 125 -10.03 -12.60 -7.01
N SER A 126 -11.06 -13.08 -6.32
CA SER A 126 -11.12 -13.03 -4.87
C SER A 126 -9.98 -13.82 -4.21
N GLU A 127 -9.69 -15.00 -4.72
CA GLU A 127 -8.58 -15.83 -4.22
C GLU A 127 -7.24 -15.15 -4.46
N ARG A 128 -7.04 -14.62 -5.66
CA ARG A 128 -5.83 -13.91 -6.04
C ARG A 128 -5.61 -12.68 -5.17
N LEU A 129 -6.67 -11.89 -4.95
CA LEU A 129 -6.61 -10.71 -4.12
C LEU A 129 -6.32 -11.07 -2.67
N GLY A 130 -6.95 -12.13 -2.16
CA GLY A 130 -6.69 -12.62 -0.81
C GLY A 130 -5.26 -13.05 -0.61
N THR A 131 -4.69 -13.76 -1.58
CA THR A 131 -3.30 -14.19 -1.55
C THR A 131 -2.37 -13.00 -1.56
N SER A 132 -2.64 -12.01 -2.42
CA SER A 132 -1.83 -10.80 -2.52
C SER A 132 -1.85 -10.01 -1.21
N ARG A 133 -3.01 -9.88 -0.58
CA ARG A 133 -3.15 -9.23 0.72
C ARG A 133 -2.33 -9.95 1.79
N TRP A 134 -2.49 -11.26 1.87
CA TRP A 134 -1.79 -12.06 2.87
C TRP A 134 -0.28 -11.92 2.74
N LEU A 135 0.23 -12.03 1.53
CA LEU A 135 1.66 -11.91 1.26
C LEU A 135 2.19 -10.52 1.62
N ALA A 136 1.44 -9.47 1.27
CA ALA A 136 1.83 -8.10 1.60
C ALA A 136 1.89 -7.90 3.11
N LEU A 137 0.90 -8.40 3.86
CA LEU A 137 0.88 -8.33 5.32
C LEU A 137 2.06 -9.07 5.92
N GLN A 138 2.32 -10.30 5.47
CA GLN A 138 3.43 -11.11 5.96
C GLN A 138 4.77 -10.42 5.70
N TYR A 139 4.94 -9.86 4.52
CA TYR A 139 6.17 -9.18 4.18
C TYR A 139 6.40 -7.95 5.07
N LEU A 140 5.40 -7.08 5.19
CA LEU A 140 5.53 -5.86 6.00
C LEU A 140 5.81 -6.19 7.46
N GLN A 141 5.15 -7.19 8.01
CA GLN A 141 5.42 -7.64 9.37
C GLN A 141 6.82 -8.21 9.52
N SER A 142 7.31 -8.93 8.51
CA SER A 142 8.65 -9.53 8.56
C SER A 142 9.76 -8.49 8.59
N VAL A 143 9.52 -7.31 8.01
CA VAL A 143 10.49 -6.21 8.04
C VAL A 143 10.25 -5.21 9.18
N GLY A 144 9.36 -5.56 10.11
CA GLY A 144 9.17 -4.80 11.34
C GLY A 144 8.15 -3.68 11.27
N TYR A 145 7.32 -3.66 10.24
CA TYR A 145 6.26 -2.66 10.13
C TYR A 145 4.98 -3.18 10.77
N ASP A 146 4.24 -2.27 11.40
CA ASP A 146 2.96 -2.60 12.02
C ASP A 146 1.83 -2.21 11.08
N VAL A 147 0.96 -3.16 10.78
CA VAL A 147 -0.20 -2.93 9.91
C VAL A 147 -1.46 -3.24 10.70
N LYS A 148 -2.37 -2.27 10.74
CA LYS A 148 -3.66 -2.44 11.40
C LYS A 148 -4.77 -2.26 10.37
N ILE A 149 -5.73 -3.18 10.41
CA ILE A 149 -6.90 -3.14 9.54
C ILE A 149 -8.12 -3.09 10.43
N SER A 150 -8.99 -2.11 10.21
CA SER A 150 -10.22 -1.99 10.98
C SER A 150 -11.38 -1.66 10.05
N ARG A 151 -12.56 -2.01 10.49
CA ARG A 151 -13.80 -1.76 9.75
C ARG A 151 -14.80 -1.11 10.70
N SER A 152 -15.42 -0.03 10.25
CA SER A 152 -16.45 0.68 10.99
C SER A 152 -17.57 1.09 10.04
N GLY A 153 -18.70 0.38 10.08
CA GLY A 153 -19.80 0.62 9.16
C GLY A 153 -19.37 0.38 7.71
N LYS A 154 -19.46 1.42 6.90
CA LYS A 154 -19.07 1.36 5.49
C LYS A 154 -17.65 1.85 5.24
N LYS A 155 -16.86 2.01 6.30
CA LYS A 155 -15.47 2.44 6.18
C LYS A 155 -14.53 1.32 6.51
N GLU A 156 -13.52 1.13 5.68
CA GLU A 156 -12.39 0.26 5.98
C GLU A 156 -11.13 1.10 6.04
N LEU A 157 -10.35 0.86 7.08
CA LEU A 157 -9.12 1.60 7.35
C LEU A 157 -7.95 0.64 7.42
N ILE A 158 -6.92 0.95 6.65
CA ILE A 158 -5.63 0.28 6.77
C ILE A 158 -4.60 1.31 7.21
N SER A 159 -3.91 1.03 8.30
CA SER A 159 -2.84 1.89 8.81
C SER A 159 -1.53 1.14 8.79
N VAL A 160 -0.50 1.74 8.22
CA VAL A 160 0.85 1.19 8.18
C VAL A 160 1.76 2.12 8.97
N THR A 161 2.39 1.59 10.04
CA THR A 161 3.34 2.34 10.83
C THR A 161 4.74 1.97 10.40
N PHE A 162 5.47 2.95 9.88
CA PHE A 162 6.82 2.74 9.36
C PHE A 162 7.84 2.77 10.49
N GLN A 163 8.91 2.03 10.29
CA GLN A 163 10.01 2.01 11.23
C GLN A 163 10.97 3.16 10.93
N THR A 164 11.20 4.01 11.93
CA THR A 164 12.08 5.17 11.74
C THR A 164 13.54 4.77 11.87
N ALA A 165 14.39 5.35 11.02
CA ALA A 165 15.81 5.05 10.97
C ALA A 165 16.56 5.54 12.22
N GLY A 166 16.20 6.73 12.73
CA GLY A 166 16.89 7.33 13.87
C GLY A 166 16.81 6.50 15.14
N LYS A 167 15.69 5.82 15.36
CA LYS A 167 15.49 4.99 16.54
C LYS A 167 16.35 3.74 16.52
N ALA A 168 16.51 3.12 15.36
CA ALA A 168 17.32 1.93 15.19
C ALA A 168 18.80 2.21 15.42
N VAL A 169 19.28 3.38 14.96
CA VAL A 169 20.67 3.80 15.11
C VAL A 169 21.00 4.05 16.59
N ARG A 170 20.11 4.72 17.32
CA ARG A 170 20.31 4.99 18.75
C ARG A 170 20.43 3.72 19.57
N ASN A 171 19.60 2.73 19.28
CA ASN A 171 19.60 1.47 20.03
C ASN A 171 20.87 0.66 19.83
N ARG A 172 21.64 0.94 18.78
CA ARG A 172 22.90 0.25 18.52
C ARG A 172 24.06 0.78 19.34
N TYR A 173 24.00 2.04 19.71
CA TYR A 173 25.12 2.72 20.37
C TYR A 173 24.88 3.04 21.84
N ASP A 174 23.68 2.74 22.30
CA ASP A 174 23.36 2.77 23.72
C ASP A 174 23.65 1.41 24.41
#